data_5ac9d56852ae61d84e3fdfa8a652823a
#
_entry.id   5ac9d56852ae61d84e3fdfa8a652823a
#
_cell.length_a   1.000
_cell.length_b   1.000
_cell.length_c   1.000
_cell.angle_alpha   90.00
_cell.angle_beta   90.00
_cell.angle_gamma   90.00
#
_symmetry.space_group_name_H-M   'P 1'
#
loop_
_entity.id
_entity.type
_entity.pdbx_description
1 polymer ?
#
loop_
_entity_poly.entity_id
_entity_poly.type
_entity_poly.pdbx_seq_one_letter_code
_entity_poly.pdbx_strand_id
1 'polypeptide(L)'
;MLCQKEFNSKRIEKIITYLGTDYLLPVEEILNWNITSEQKLIGKYKSQKAETNYGGRTWIAWFTTELPFADGPYIFNGLPGLIVSIQDSNNEYSFNLIEVKKGGNIFDARTKTVKIDWKKYETLARSYFNDPYDVNSKIRMGKTVTFTGPNGVTMDISIKSKEMQNSILQDNNPIELNHKINYK
;
A
#
# COMPACT_ATOMS: atom_id res chain seq x y z
N MET A 1 -4.25 -2.36 -0.93
CA MET A 1 -3.14 -2.94 -0.12
C MET A 1 -3.24 -2.38 1.29
N LEU A 2 -3.18 -3.24 2.32
CA LEU A 2 -3.15 -2.88 3.74
C LEU A 2 -1.74 -3.08 4.27
N CYS A 3 -1.25 -2.20 5.14
CA CYS A 3 0.01 -2.39 5.85
C CYS A 3 -0.29 -2.69 7.32
N GLN A 4 0.19 -3.83 7.80
CA GLN A 4 0.06 -4.25 9.19
C GLN A 4 1.43 -4.16 9.86
N LYS A 5 1.48 -3.51 11.03
CA LYS A 5 2.68 -3.34 11.83
C LYS A 5 2.47 -3.98 13.19
N GLU A 6 3.44 -4.73 13.63
CA GLU A 6 3.46 -5.30 14.97
C GLU A 6 4.49 -4.54 15.83
N PHE A 7 4.00 -3.79 16.81
CA PHE A 7 4.80 -2.85 17.61
C PHE A 7 6.00 -3.51 18.31
N ASN A 8 5.80 -4.70 18.84
CA ASN A 8 6.82 -5.37 19.66
C ASN A 8 7.90 -6.07 18.84
N SER A 9 7.59 -6.53 17.65
CA SER A 9 8.52 -7.31 16.79
C SER A 9 9.20 -6.47 15.71
N LYS A 10 8.82 -5.21 15.56
CA LYS A 10 9.20 -4.33 14.42
C LYS A 10 8.86 -4.95 13.05
N ARG A 11 7.96 -5.93 13.05
CA ARG A 11 7.55 -6.64 11.85
C ARG A 11 6.54 -5.80 11.09
N ILE A 12 6.80 -5.62 9.81
CA ILE A 12 5.92 -4.91 8.88
C ILE A 12 5.55 -5.85 7.76
N GLU A 13 4.27 -5.94 7.49
CA GLU A 13 3.71 -6.83 6.50
C GLU A 13 2.72 -6.08 5.62
N LYS A 14 2.80 -6.30 4.33
CA LYS A 14 1.79 -5.83 3.37
C LYS A 14 0.80 -6.95 3.13
N ILE A 15 -0.47 -6.63 3.27
CA ILE A 15 -1.56 -7.58 2.99
C ILE A 15 -2.26 -7.15 1.72
N ILE A 16 -2.36 -8.10 0.80
CA ILE A 16 -2.97 -7.93 -0.50
C ILE A 16 -4.09 -8.95 -0.62
N THR A 17 -5.32 -8.47 -0.77
CA THR A 17 -6.47 -9.34 -1.00
C THR A 17 -6.66 -9.57 -2.49
N TYR A 18 -6.65 -10.83 -2.92
CA TYR A 18 -6.92 -11.23 -4.29
C TYR A 18 -7.88 -12.42 -4.32
N LEU A 19 -9.00 -12.28 -5.01
CA LEU A 19 -10.07 -13.29 -5.11
C LEU A 19 -10.47 -13.90 -3.75
N GLY A 20 -10.60 -13.05 -2.72
CA GLY A 20 -11.03 -13.46 -1.38
C GLY A 20 -9.93 -14.11 -0.52
N THR A 21 -8.71 -14.22 -1.04
CA THR A 21 -7.54 -14.71 -0.29
C THR A 21 -6.64 -13.54 0.10
N ASP A 22 -6.26 -13.49 1.36
CA ASP A 22 -5.29 -12.52 1.86
C ASP A 22 -3.87 -13.08 1.71
N TYR A 23 -3.04 -12.38 0.95
CA TYR A 23 -1.64 -12.69 0.75
C TYR A 23 -0.78 -11.73 1.58
N LEU A 24 0.24 -12.27 2.22
CA LEU A 24 1.17 -11.55 3.07
C LEU A 24 2.51 -11.43 2.37
N LEU A 25 2.93 -10.19 2.10
CA LEU A 25 4.23 -9.84 1.55
C LEU A 25 5.06 -9.17 2.65
N PRO A 26 6.11 -9.81 3.18
CA PRO A 26 6.96 -9.22 4.20
C PRO A 26 7.69 -8.00 3.66
N VAL A 27 7.87 -7.00 4.52
CA VAL A 27 8.78 -5.87 4.27
C VAL A 27 10.10 -6.17 4.95
N GLU A 28 11.11 -6.53 4.17
CA GLU A 28 12.44 -6.91 4.67
C GLU A 28 13.43 -5.72 4.62
N GLU A 29 13.05 -4.64 3.96
CA GLU A 29 13.89 -3.46 3.77
C GLU A 29 13.99 -2.65 5.07
N ILE A 30 15.21 -2.34 5.48
CA ILE A 30 15.50 -1.47 6.62
C ILE A 30 15.59 -0.03 6.10
N LEU A 31 14.81 0.87 6.71
CA LEU A 31 14.84 2.29 6.38
C LEU A 31 16.07 2.94 7.03
N ASN A 32 16.97 3.44 6.21
CA ASN A 32 18.13 4.21 6.66
C ASN A 32 17.81 5.69 6.57
N TRP A 33 17.52 6.33 7.71
CA TRP A 33 17.18 7.72 7.80
C TRP A 33 18.39 8.62 7.92
N ASN A 34 18.48 9.64 7.06
CA ASN A 34 19.38 10.78 7.21
C ASN A 34 18.62 11.92 7.88
N ILE A 35 18.83 12.13 9.18
CA ILE A 35 18.19 13.20 9.94
C ILE A 35 18.97 14.49 9.77
N THR A 36 18.31 15.55 9.32
CA THR A 36 18.94 16.86 9.10
C THR A 36 18.70 17.79 10.28
N SER A 37 19.36 18.96 10.30
CA SER A 37 19.12 20.01 11.29
C SER A 37 17.91 20.89 10.99
N GLU A 38 17.27 20.68 9.84
CA GLU A 38 16.14 21.48 9.39
C GLU A 38 14.90 21.21 10.24
N GLN A 39 14.27 22.27 10.73
CA GLN A 39 13.09 22.20 11.58
C GLN A 39 12.00 23.12 11.06
N LYS A 40 10.75 22.71 11.20
CA LYS A 40 9.57 23.56 10.95
C LYS A 40 8.38 23.13 11.79
N LEU A 41 7.37 23.96 11.84
CA LEU A 41 6.08 23.64 12.45
C LEU A 41 5.18 22.93 11.43
N ILE A 42 4.69 21.73 11.78
CA ILE A 42 3.69 20.99 11.00
C ILE A 42 2.43 20.89 11.86
N GLY A 43 1.37 21.59 11.46
CA GLY A 43 0.22 21.76 12.36
C GLY A 43 0.65 22.41 13.67
N LYS A 44 0.49 21.70 14.80
CA LYS A 44 0.91 22.16 16.14
C LYS A 44 2.25 21.60 16.62
N TYR A 45 2.89 20.71 15.82
CA TYR A 45 4.08 19.97 16.25
C TYR A 45 5.37 20.60 15.72
N LYS A 46 6.36 20.82 16.58
CA LYS A 46 7.73 21.09 16.15
C LYS A 46 8.30 19.84 15.54
N SER A 47 8.69 19.93 14.28
CA SER A 47 9.08 18.76 13.49
C SER A 47 10.46 18.95 12.90
N GLN A 48 11.22 17.87 12.82
CA GLN A 48 12.55 17.79 12.25
C GLN A 48 12.51 16.98 10.95
N LYS A 49 13.31 17.38 9.97
CA LYS A 49 13.37 16.73 8.67
C LYS A 49 14.27 15.50 8.72
N ALA A 50 13.84 14.45 8.04
CA ALA A 50 14.63 13.27 7.74
C ALA A 50 14.38 12.81 6.30
N GLU A 51 15.38 12.19 5.69
CA GLU A 51 15.31 11.68 4.33
C GLU A 51 15.70 10.21 4.30
N THR A 52 15.08 9.43 3.42
CA THR A 52 15.44 8.04 3.17
C THR A 52 15.10 7.64 1.73
N ASN A 53 15.74 6.57 1.26
CA ASN A 53 15.39 5.93 0.00
C ASN A 53 14.62 4.65 0.29
N TYR A 54 13.46 4.51 -0.37
CA TYR A 54 12.66 3.31 -0.29
C TYR A 54 11.85 3.10 -1.58
N GLY A 55 11.80 1.88 -2.06
CA GLY A 55 10.99 1.50 -3.21
C GLY A 55 11.42 2.18 -4.52
N GLY A 56 12.68 2.62 -4.65
CA GLY A 56 13.16 3.39 -5.81
C GLY A 56 12.75 4.86 -5.79
N ARG A 57 12.28 5.38 -4.63
CA ARG A 57 11.93 6.79 -4.40
C ARG A 57 12.77 7.37 -3.27
N THR A 58 13.06 8.67 -3.34
CA THR A 58 13.57 9.45 -2.20
C THR A 58 12.39 10.02 -1.44
N TRP A 59 12.35 9.80 -0.13
CA TRP A 59 11.30 10.23 0.77
C TRP A 59 11.78 11.32 1.72
N ILE A 60 10.98 12.35 1.90
CA ILE A 60 11.23 13.47 2.81
C ILE A 60 10.17 13.41 3.90
N ALA A 61 10.60 13.11 5.11
CA ALA A 61 9.76 13.00 6.30
C ALA A 61 9.98 14.15 7.26
N TRP A 62 8.92 14.53 7.95
CA TRP A 62 8.93 15.43 9.09
C TRP A 62 8.39 14.67 10.28
N PHE A 63 9.21 14.51 11.30
CA PHE A 63 8.86 13.78 12.52
C PHE A 63 8.93 14.68 13.74
N THR A 64 8.19 14.35 14.78
CA THR A 64 8.19 15.10 16.05
C THR A 64 8.49 14.19 17.24
N THR A 65 9.37 14.63 18.12
CA THR A 65 9.66 13.96 19.38
C THR A 65 8.62 14.26 20.48
N GLU A 66 7.73 15.24 20.25
CA GLU A 66 6.59 15.50 21.15
C GLU A 66 5.61 14.31 21.21
N LEU A 67 5.63 13.45 20.18
CA LEU A 67 4.92 12.18 20.13
C LEU A 67 5.96 11.05 20.06
N PRO A 68 6.34 10.44 21.19
CA PRO A 68 7.47 9.50 21.25
C PRO A 68 7.12 8.10 20.74
N PHE A 69 6.52 8.03 19.58
CA PHE A 69 6.18 6.80 18.87
C PHE A 69 7.04 6.71 17.60
N ALA A 70 7.96 5.77 17.54
CA ALA A 70 8.85 5.57 16.39
C ALA A 70 8.08 4.96 15.19
N ASP A 71 6.98 5.59 14.78
CA ASP A 71 6.06 5.09 13.76
C ASP A 71 5.66 6.19 12.75
N GLY A 72 4.93 5.80 11.71
CA GLY A 72 4.44 6.67 10.65
C GLY A 72 3.50 5.92 9.69
N PRO A 73 3.09 6.54 8.59
CA PRO A 73 2.19 5.93 7.62
C PRO A 73 2.89 4.80 6.84
N TYR A 74 2.09 3.89 6.30
CA TYR A 74 2.56 2.79 5.46
C TYR A 74 3.66 1.97 6.14
N ILE A 75 4.83 1.80 5.52
CA ILE A 75 5.97 1.08 6.09
C ILE A 75 6.92 2.00 6.89
N PHE A 76 6.73 3.31 6.80
CA PHE A 76 7.67 4.27 7.37
C PHE A 76 7.65 4.26 8.89
N ASN A 77 8.81 4.07 9.49
CA ASN A 77 9.02 3.97 10.94
C ASN A 77 10.51 4.17 11.27
N GLY A 78 10.86 4.11 12.55
CA GLY A 78 12.26 4.07 13.02
C GLY A 78 12.91 5.43 13.28
N LEU A 79 12.20 6.55 13.07
CA LEU A 79 12.63 7.86 13.54
C LEU A 79 12.39 8.01 15.07
N PRO A 80 13.07 8.90 15.76
CA PRO A 80 12.94 9.07 17.21
C PRO A 80 11.64 9.81 17.63
N GLY A 81 10.55 9.59 16.90
CA GLY A 81 9.25 10.19 17.10
C GLY A 81 8.29 9.87 15.96
N LEU A 82 7.05 10.37 16.08
CA LEU A 82 6.01 10.12 15.09
C LEU A 82 6.26 10.94 13.81
N ILE A 83 6.16 10.29 12.65
CA ILE A 83 6.15 10.98 11.35
C ILE A 83 4.81 11.68 11.19
N VAL A 84 4.84 13.01 11.16
CA VAL A 84 3.63 13.86 11.03
C VAL A 84 3.36 14.27 9.59
N SER A 85 4.37 14.22 8.73
CA SER A 85 4.23 14.41 7.28
C SER A 85 5.34 13.66 6.57
N ILE A 86 5.04 13.04 5.46
CA ILE A 86 6.03 12.42 4.59
C ILE A 86 5.55 12.47 3.14
N GLN A 87 6.45 12.78 2.23
CA GLN A 87 6.18 12.81 0.79
C GLN A 87 7.39 12.28 0.02
N ASP A 88 7.17 11.80 -1.18
CA ASP A 88 8.28 11.51 -2.08
C ASP A 88 8.79 12.80 -2.76
N SER A 89 10.02 12.77 -3.26
CA SER A 89 10.67 13.93 -3.86
C SER A 89 9.96 14.48 -5.10
N ASN A 90 9.15 13.65 -5.76
CA ASN A 90 8.40 14.03 -6.95
C ASN A 90 6.99 14.54 -6.63
N ASN A 91 6.58 14.57 -5.36
CA ASN A 91 5.23 14.92 -4.91
C ASN A 91 4.12 14.04 -5.50
N GLU A 92 4.44 12.78 -5.85
CA GLU A 92 3.46 11.81 -6.34
C GLU A 92 2.70 11.14 -5.18
N TYR A 93 3.36 11.05 -4.01
CA TYR A 93 2.78 10.54 -2.77
C TYR A 93 3.01 11.51 -1.62
N SER A 94 1.95 11.75 -0.85
CA SER A 94 2.01 12.56 0.37
C SER A 94 1.09 11.96 1.44
N PHE A 95 1.62 11.83 2.65
CA PHE A 95 0.88 11.40 3.83
C PHE A 95 1.01 12.48 4.90
N ASN A 96 -0.10 12.95 5.43
CA ASN A 96 -0.11 13.97 6.47
C ASN A 96 -0.94 13.48 7.65
N LEU A 97 -0.41 13.67 8.87
CA LEU A 97 -1.11 13.37 10.10
C LEU A 97 -2.30 14.32 10.27
N ILE A 98 -3.48 13.77 10.37
CA ILE A 98 -4.70 14.55 10.63
C ILE A 98 -4.97 14.62 12.14
N GLU A 99 -4.91 13.48 12.83
CA GLU A 99 -5.27 13.39 14.25
C GLU A 99 -4.58 12.21 14.92
N VAL A 100 -4.29 12.36 16.22
CA VAL A 100 -3.89 11.28 17.10
C VAL A 100 -4.93 11.15 18.20
N LYS A 101 -5.51 9.98 18.33
CA LYS A 101 -6.47 9.64 19.39
C LYS A 101 -5.93 8.50 20.25
N LYS A 102 -6.17 8.57 21.54
CA LYS A 102 -6.00 7.43 22.43
C LYS A 102 -7.19 6.49 22.23
N GLY A 103 -6.92 5.24 21.89
CA GLY A 103 -7.97 4.24 21.63
C GLY A 103 -7.54 2.83 22.02
N GLY A 104 -8.50 1.89 22.00
CA GLY A 104 -8.26 0.45 22.10
C GLY A 104 -7.99 -0.17 20.71
N ASN A 105 -8.03 -1.51 20.63
CA ASN A 105 -7.95 -2.23 19.36
C ASN A 105 -9.11 -1.83 18.46
N ILE A 106 -8.79 -1.15 17.37
CA ILE A 106 -9.77 -0.68 16.38
C ILE A 106 -9.87 -1.66 15.21
N PHE A 107 -8.86 -2.50 15.02
CA PHE A 107 -8.77 -3.44 13.90
C PHE A 107 -8.36 -4.84 14.38
N ASP A 108 -8.99 -5.85 13.78
CA ASP A 108 -8.53 -7.23 13.93
C ASP A 108 -7.36 -7.48 12.97
N ALA A 109 -6.27 -8.04 13.51
CA ALA A 109 -5.14 -8.44 12.71
C ALA A 109 -5.56 -9.53 11.69
N ARG A 110 -5.10 -9.41 10.45
CA ARG A 110 -5.31 -10.44 9.43
C ARG A 110 -4.38 -11.62 9.71
N THR A 111 -4.94 -12.73 10.22
CA THR A 111 -4.17 -13.90 10.63
C THR A 111 -4.22 -15.04 9.64
N LYS A 112 -5.27 -15.12 8.80
CA LYS A 112 -5.42 -16.15 7.77
C LYS A 112 -4.83 -15.67 6.46
N THR A 113 -3.50 -15.64 6.36
CA THR A 113 -2.78 -15.12 5.21
C THR A 113 -1.87 -16.16 4.59
N VAL A 114 -1.62 -16.07 3.29
CA VAL A 114 -0.64 -16.87 2.56
C VAL A 114 0.60 -16.03 2.30
N LYS A 115 1.74 -16.42 2.88
CA LYS A 115 3.01 -15.71 2.65
C LYS A 115 3.46 -15.86 1.21
N ILE A 116 3.82 -14.74 0.59
CA ILE A 116 4.34 -14.66 -0.78
C ILE A 116 5.59 -13.77 -0.84
N ASP A 117 6.32 -13.87 -1.93
CA ASP A 117 7.40 -12.96 -2.33
C ASP A 117 6.95 -12.02 -3.45
N TRP A 118 7.83 -11.10 -3.85
CA TRP A 118 7.57 -10.16 -4.95
C TRP A 118 7.31 -10.85 -6.28
N LYS A 119 7.98 -11.97 -6.56
CA LYS A 119 7.77 -12.74 -7.78
C LYS A 119 6.36 -13.35 -7.84
N LYS A 120 5.90 -13.89 -6.73
CA LYS A 120 4.53 -14.40 -6.61
C LYS A 120 3.51 -13.28 -6.69
N TYR A 121 3.80 -12.12 -6.06
CA TYR A 121 2.96 -10.92 -6.17
C TYR A 121 2.81 -10.48 -7.63
N GLU A 122 3.92 -10.38 -8.39
CA GLU A 122 3.88 -10.05 -9.81
C GLU A 122 3.02 -11.05 -10.60
N THR A 123 3.16 -12.35 -10.32
CA THR A 123 2.35 -13.39 -10.97
C THR A 123 0.86 -13.17 -10.71
N LEU A 124 0.48 -12.89 -9.47
CA LEU A 124 -0.92 -12.61 -9.09
C LEU A 124 -1.45 -11.34 -9.76
N ALA A 125 -0.66 -10.27 -9.77
CA ALA A 125 -1.05 -9.01 -10.37
C ALA A 125 -1.22 -9.12 -11.89
N ARG A 126 -0.33 -9.84 -12.59
CA ARG A 126 -0.48 -10.16 -14.01
C ARG A 126 -1.71 -11.04 -14.28
N SER A 127 -1.96 -12.03 -13.42
CA SER A 127 -3.16 -12.87 -13.54
C SER A 127 -4.42 -12.04 -13.39
N TYR A 128 -4.45 -11.11 -12.41
CA TYR A 128 -5.56 -10.17 -12.23
C TYR A 128 -5.73 -9.24 -13.43
N PHE A 129 -4.65 -8.70 -13.96
CA PHE A 129 -4.70 -7.86 -15.16
C PHE A 129 -5.30 -8.61 -16.36
N ASN A 130 -4.89 -9.86 -16.59
CA ASN A 130 -5.34 -10.66 -17.72
C ASN A 130 -6.80 -11.11 -17.57
N ASP A 131 -7.26 -11.39 -16.35
CA ASP A 131 -8.62 -11.85 -16.06
C ASP A 131 -9.15 -11.26 -14.75
N PRO A 132 -9.49 -9.95 -14.72
CA PRO A 132 -9.86 -9.23 -13.47
C PRO A 132 -11.07 -9.82 -12.76
N TYR A 133 -11.94 -10.50 -13.46
CA TYR A 133 -13.19 -11.06 -12.94
C TYR A 133 -13.18 -12.59 -12.86
N ASP A 134 -12.03 -13.22 -13.10
CA ASP A 134 -11.88 -14.68 -13.10
C ASP A 134 -12.90 -15.37 -14.05
N VAL A 135 -13.11 -14.74 -15.21
CA VAL A 135 -14.11 -15.17 -16.20
C VAL A 135 -13.78 -16.55 -16.76
N ASN A 136 -12.50 -16.75 -17.09
CA ASN A 136 -12.03 -18.00 -17.71
C ASN A 136 -12.20 -19.19 -16.77
N SER A 137 -11.96 -19.00 -15.47
CA SER A 137 -12.18 -20.04 -14.45
C SER A 137 -13.68 -20.36 -14.30
N LYS A 138 -14.53 -19.33 -14.24
CA LYS A 138 -15.98 -19.49 -14.11
C LYS A 138 -16.61 -20.17 -15.33
N ILE A 139 -16.16 -19.80 -16.54
CA ILE A 139 -16.62 -20.44 -17.79
C ILE A 139 -16.23 -21.92 -17.80
N ARG A 140 -14.99 -22.27 -17.42
CA ARG A 140 -14.55 -23.66 -17.31
C ARG A 140 -15.39 -24.48 -16.33
N MET A 141 -15.97 -23.82 -15.29
CA MET A 141 -16.90 -24.43 -14.34
C MET A 141 -18.35 -24.45 -14.85
N GLY A 142 -18.61 -24.09 -16.12
CA GLY A 142 -19.97 -24.03 -16.70
C GLY A 142 -20.83 -22.89 -16.15
N LYS A 143 -20.20 -21.84 -15.57
CA LYS A 143 -20.92 -20.69 -15.03
C LYS A 143 -20.99 -19.57 -16.04
N THR A 144 -22.16 -18.95 -16.18
CA THR A 144 -22.32 -17.71 -16.92
C THR A 144 -21.85 -16.55 -16.05
N VAL A 145 -21.02 -15.67 -16.63
CA VAL A 145 -20.53 -14.47 -15.95
C VAL A 145 -21.21 -13.26 -16.58
N THR A 146 -22.07 -12.61 -15.79
CA THR A 146 -22.69 -11.35 -16.17
C THR A 146 -22.37 -10.31 -15.11
N PHE A 147 -22.23 -9.06 -15.51
CA PHE A 147 -22.11 -7.93 -14.60
C PHE A 147 -23.40 -7.11 -14.68
N THR A 148 -24.10 -6.97 -13.57
CA THR A 148 -25.28 -6.11 -13.50
C THR A 148 -24.91 -4.87 -12.69
N GLY A 149 -25.00 -3.70 -13.34
CA GLY A 149 -24.75 -2.41 -12.69
C GLY A 149 -25.86 -2.04 -11.69
N PRO A 150 -25.67 -0.96 -10.91
CA PRO A 150 -26.65 -0.48 -9.92
C PRO A 150 -28.03 -0.21 -10.50
N ASN A 151 -28.12 0.08 -11.80
CA ASN A 151 -29.35 0.38 -12.52
C ASN A 151 -30.04 -0.87 -13.10
N GLY A 152 -29.61 -2.09 -12.74
CA GLY A 152 -30.15 -3.33 -13.28
C GLY A 152 -29.72 -3.66 -14.71
N VAL A 153 -28.90 -2.81 -15.33
CA VAL A 153 -28.40 -3.03 -16.71
C VAL A 153 -27.31 -4.07 -16.69
N THR A 154 -27.50 -5.15 -17.45
CA THR A 154 -26.47 -6.17 -17.66
C THR A 154 -25.45 -5.69 -18.67
N MET A 155 -24.17 -5.71 -18.29
CA MET A 155 -23.06 -5.29 -19.13
C MET A 155 -22.22 -6.50 -19.55
N ASP A 156 -21.61 -6.39 -20.74
CA ASP A 156 -20.63 -7.37 -21.20
C ASP A 156 -19.39 -7.31 -20.29
N ILE A 157 -19.04 -8.45 -19.72
CA ILE A 157 -17.90 -8.60 -18.83
C ILE A 157 -16.57 -8.26 -19.54
N SER A 158 -16.49 -8.43 -20.86
CA SER A 158 -15.31 -8.08 -21.65
C SER A 158 -15.04 -6.57 -21.66
N ILE A 159 -16.12 -5.77 -21.70
CA ILE A 159 -16.03 -4.30 -21.61
C ILE A 159 -15.49 -3.90 -20.23
N LYS A 160 -16.06 -4.48 -19.17
CA LYS A 160 -15.61 -4.23 -17.79
C LYS A 160 -14.17 -4.66 -17.56
N SER A 161 -13.75 -5.78 -18.15
CA SER A 161 -12.36 -6.23 -18.09
C SER A 161 -11.40 -5.23 -18.75
N LYS A 162 -11.76 -4.68 -19.91
CA LYS A 162 -10.97 -3.63 -20.58
C LYS A 162 -10.91 -2.34 -19.79
N GLU A 163 -12.03 -1.90 -19.23
CA GLU A 163 -12.06 -0.72 -18.34
C GLU A 163 -11.10 -0.89 -17.15
N MET A 164 -11.13 -2.04 -16.49
CA MET A 164 -10.23 -2.35 -15.39
C MET A 164 -8.75 -2.40 -15.83
N GLN A 165 -8.46 -3.04 -16.95
CA GLN A 165 -7.11 -3.06 -17.52
C GLN A 165 -6.58 -1.65 -17.83
N ASN A 166 -7.42 -0.80 -18.43
CA ASN A 166 -7.06 0.58 -18.72
C ASN A 166 -6.80 1.38 -17.43
N SER A 167 -7.64 1.21 -16.40
CA SER A 167 -7.42 1.84 -15.09
C SER A 167 -6.09 1.40 -14.48
N ILE A 168 -5.78 0.10 -14.49
CA ILE A 168 -4.50 -0.42 -14.00
C ILE A 168 -3.31 0.19 -14.74
N LEU A 169 -3.41 0.34 -16.08
CA LEU A 169 -2.34 0.94 -16.87
C LEU A 169 -2.15 2.44 -16.58
N GLN A 170 -3.26 3.17 -16.39
CA GLN A 170 -3.24 4.60 -16.08
C GLN A 170 -2.67 4.86 -14.67
N ASP A 171 -3.07 4.04 -13.70
CA ASP A 171 -2.71 4.20 -12.30
C ASP A 171 -1.46 3.41 -11.90
N ASN A 172 -0.68 2.90 -12.88
CA ASN A 172 0.51 2.09 -12.63
C ASN A 172 1.70 2.93 -12.12
N ASN A 173 1.50 3.52 -10.95
CA ASN A 173 2.50 4.27 -10.22
C ASN A 173 2.61 3.76 -8.77
N PRO A 174 3.18 2.57 -8.54
CA PRO A 174 3.28 2.00 -7.19
C PRO A 174 4.28 2.79 -6.33
N ILE A 175 4.13 2.69 -5.00
CA ILE A 175 5.11 3.23 -4.05
C ILE A 175 6.48 2.59 -4.30
N GLU A 176 6.51 1.29 -4.54
CA GLU A 176 7.72 0.53 -4.87
C GLU A 176 7.97 0.53 -6.40
N LEU A 177 8.60 1.58 -6.91
CA LEU A 177 8.97 1.66 -8.33
C LEU A 177 9.94 0.56 -8.78
N ASN A 178 10.81 0.10 -7.86
CA ASN A 178 11.71 -1.04 -8.10
C ASN A 178 10.98 -2.37 -8.29
N HIS A 179 9.68 -2.43 -7.93
CA HIS A 179 8.78 -3.57 -8.15
C HIS A 179 7.61 -3.22 -9.08
N LYS A 180 7.75 -2.14 -9.85
CA LYS A 180 6.73 -1.75 -10.82
C LYS A 180 6.54 -2.83 -11.87
N ILE A 181 5.30 -3.25 -12.06
CA ILE A 181 4.95 -4.32 -13.01
C ILE A 181 4.73 -3.70 -14.40
N ASN A 182 5.42 -4.24 -15.39
CA ASN A 182 5.12 -3.95 -16.78
C ASN A 182 4.05 -4.94 -17.26
N TYR A 183 2.83 -4.46 -17.50
CA TYR A 183 1.69 -5.26 -17.96
C TYR A 183 1.63 -5.45 -19.48
N LYS A 184 2.55 -4.86 -20.23
CA LYS A 184 2.64 -4.99 -21.68
C LYS A 184 3.58 -6.13 -22.08
#